data_7a9659005e9a50eeff86b20e83126ecb
#
_entry.id   7a9659005e9a50eeff86b20e83126ecb
#
_cell.length_a   1.000
_cell.length_b   1.000
_cell.length_c   1.000
_cell.angle_alpha   90.00
_cell.angle_beta   90.00
_cell.angle_gamma   90.00
#
_symmetry.space_group_name_H-M   'P 1'
#
loop_
_entity.id
_entity.type
_entity.pdbx_description
1 polymer ?
#
loop_
_entity_poly.entity_id
_entity_poly.type
_entity_poly.pdbx_seq_one_letter_code
_entity_poly.pdbx_strand_id
1 'polypeptide(L)'
;MIIIPEIQIRDGKVITREAIESDDIVHDITPQQAVENFVAEGAQMLQIVDVDAARSNPKNNETLIRALIDSTDVPVQVAGGIRTLAQINDWFEVGAARVVLGTVAITDSALVTEAANRHPGGIIVHLSTRGGYVMIDGWKTQTAFKPQDLIRDLQMTGIAGVVHKGTERLDSAYDESLALTEQLSH
;
A
#
# COMPACT_ATOMS: atom_id res chain seq x y z
N MET A 1 -6.18 17.30 -7.48
CA MET A 1 -5.59 16.51 -6.38
C MET A 1 -6.62 15.47 -5.98
N ILE A 2 -6.24 14.20 -5.88
CA ILE A 2 -7.13 13.11 -5.42
C ILE A 2 -6.66 12.73 -4.00
N ILE A 3 -7.60 12.67 -3.06
CA ILE A 3 -7.35 12.15 -1.71
C ILE A 3 -7.79 10.69 -1.70
N ILE A 4 -6.89 9.80 -1.27
CA ILE A 4 -7.15 8.36 -1.15
C ILE A 4 -7.08 7.99 0.33
N PRO A 5 -8.21 7.88 1.03
CA PRO A 5 -8.24 7.45 2.42
C PRO A 5 -7.69 6.02 2.55
N GLU A 6 -6.94 5.76 3.61
CA GLU A 6 -6.36 4.45 3.90
C GLU A 6 -7.07 3.78 5.08
N ILE A 7 -7.55 2.56 4.88
CA ILE A 7 -8.13 1.70 5.91
C ILE A 7 -7.14 0.57 6.19
N GLN A 8 -6.57 0.54 7.38
CA GLN A 8 -5.64 -0.49 7.80
C GLN A 8 -6.37 -1.54 8.63
N ILE A 9 -6.25 -2.81 8.25
CA ILE A 9 -6.96 -3.93 8.88
C ILE A 9 -5.95 -4.88 9.51
N ARG A 10 -6.15 -5.17 10.81
CA ARG A 10 -5.43 -6.18 11.59
C ARG A 10 -6.43 -6.98 12.41
N ASP A 11 -6.36 -8.31 12.32
CA ASP A 11 -7.26 -9.25 13.03
C ASP A 11 -8.75 -8.88 12.87
N GLY A 12 -9.13 -8.52 11.62
CA GLY A 12 -10.51 -8.14 11.26
C GLY A 12 -10.96 -6.76 11.74
N LYS A 13 -10.09 -5.94 12.31
CA LYS A 13 -10.41 -4.64 12.89
C LYS A 13 -9.67 -3.50 12.21
N VAL A 14 -10.28 -2.31 12.18
CA VAL A 14 -9.60 -1.09 11.74
C VAL A 14 -8.61 -0.66 12.83
N ILE A 15 -7.39 -0.35 12.41
CA ILE A 15 -6.35 0.15 13.32
C ILE A 15 -5.89 1.54 12.91
N THR A 16 -5.39 2.32 13.90
CA THR A 16 -4.72 3.59 13.63
C THR A 16 -3.28 3.37 13.20
N ARG A 17 -2.65 4.40 12.64
CA ARG A 17 -1.24 4.36 12.25
C ARG A 17 -0.32 4.06 13.43
N GLU A 18 -0.62 4.61 14.59
CA GLU A 18 0.13 4.42 15.84
C GLU A 18 0.05 2.96 16.32
N ALA A 19 -1.07 2.30 16.08
CA ALA A 19 -1.28 0.90 16.41
C ALA A 19 -0.51 -0.08 15.51
N ILE A 20 0.14 0.38 14.46
CA ILE A 20 1.06 -0.48 13.69
C ILE A 20 2.24 -0.91 14.58
N GLU A 21 2.69 -0.04 15.47
CA GLU A 21 3.84 -0.28 16.36
C GLU A 21 3.44 -0.76 17.77
N SER A 22 2.17 -0.53 18.18
CA SER A 22 1.63 -0.95 19.47
C SER A 22 0.36 -1.78 19.29
N ASP A 23 0.08 -2.69 20.23
CA ASP A 23 -1.11 -3.55 20.17
C ASP A 23 -2.40 -2.88 20.66
N ASP A 24 -2.34 -1.61 21.09
CA ASP A 24 -3.34 -1.03 22.01
C ASP A 24 -4.41 -0.14 21.36
N ILE A 25 -4.29 0.26 20.09
CA ILE A 25 -5.23 1.25 19.50
C ILE A 25 -6.01 0.64 18.34
N VAL A 26 -7.25 0.31 18.61
CA VAL A 26 -8.24 -0.16 17.62
C VAL A 26 -9.33 0.92 17.50
N HIS A 27 -9.76 1.25 16.29
CA HIS A 27 -10.94 2.09 16.11
C HIS A 27 -12.21 1.35 16.54
N ASP A 28 -13.15 2.06 17.14
CA ASP A 28 -14.47 1.53 17.54
C ASP A 28 -15.41 1.29 16.34
N ILE A 29 -14.93 1.55 15.10
CA ILE A 29 -15.70 1.31 13.88
C ILE A 29 -15.26 0.03 13.18
N THR A 30 -16.23 -0.65 12.55
CA THR A 30 -15.93 -1.82 11.73
C THR A 30 -15.27 -1.40 10.40
N PRO A 31 -14.53 -2.30 9.70
CA PRO A 31 -14.03 -2.03 8.37
C PRO A 31 -15.11 -1.62 7.37
N GLN A 32 -16.29 -2.22 7.45
CA GLN A 32 -17.45 -1.85 6.64
C GLN A 32 -17.90 -0.40 6.90
N GLN A 33 -18.04 -0.01 8.17
CA GLN A 33 -18.39 1.37 8.54
C GLN A 33 -17.32 2.37 8.10
N ALA A 34 -16.03 1.98 8.11
CA ALA A 34 -14.97 2.85 7.63
C ALA A 34 -15.09 3.11 6.11
N VAL A 35 -15.39 2.08 5.32
CA VAL A 35 -15.70 2.23 3.88
C VAL A 35 -16.90 3.15 3.66
N GLU A 36 -18.01 2.89 4.32
CA GLU A 36 -19.25 3.68 4.21
C GLU A 36 -19.04 5.15 4.57
N ASN A 37 -18.29 5.44 5.64
CA ASN A 37 -17.99 6.80 6.06
C ASN A 37 -17.16 7.55 5.01
N PHE A 38 -16.07 6.95 4.50
CA PHE A 38 -15.25 7.61 3.49
C PHE A 38 -15.99 7.79 2.16
N VAL A 39 -16.84 6.85 1.76
CA VAL A 39 -17.70 6.99 0.58
C VAL A 39 -18.70 8.14 0.78
N ALA A 40 -19.33 8.23 1.94
CA ALA A 40 -20.26 9.32 2.27
C ALA A 40 -19.58 10.70 2.31
N GLU A 41 -18.29 10.75 2.67
CA GLU A 41 -17.45 11.96 2.64
C GLU A 41 -16.94 12.31 1.22
N GLY A 42 -17.26 11.49 0.21
CA GLY A 42 -16.94 11.75 -1.19
C GLY A 42 -15.57 11.23 -1.64
N ALA A 43 -15.03 10.20 -0.99
CA ALA A 43 -13.83 9.53 -1.46
C ALA A 43 -14.02 9.01 -2.89
N GLN A 44 -13.06 9.30 -3.76
CA GLN A 44 -13.06 8.86 -5.17
C GLN A 44 -12.27 7.55 -5.39
N MET A 45 -11.51 7.15 -4.41
CA MET A 45 -10.74 5.90 -4.34
C MET A 45 -10.45 5.61 -2.88
N LEU A 46 -10.38 4.33 -2.52
CA LEU A 46 -9.99 3.88 -1.19
C LEU A 46 -8.71 3.04 -1.27
N GLN A 47 -7.87 3.09 -0.23
CA GLN A 47 -6.79 2.13 -0.03
C GLN A 47 -7.13 1.22 1.15
N ILE A 48 -7.08 -0.10 0.96
CA ILE A 48 -7.24 -1.09 2.03
C ILE A 48 -5.93 -1.84 2.20
N VAL A 49 -5.43 -1.88 3.43
CA VAL A 49 -4.15 -2.52 3.76
C VAL A 49 -4.39 -3.70 4.69
N ASP A 50 -4.02 -4.90 4.25
CA ASP A 50 -3.91 -6.07 5.11
C ASP A 50 -2.59 -6.04 5.89
N VAL A 51 -2.66 -5.58 7.13
CA VAL A 51 -1.48 -5.45 8.01
C VAL A 51 -0.97 -6.81 8.47
N ASP A 52 -1.86 -7.80 8.64
CA ASP A 52 -1.47 -9.16 9.00
C ASP A 52 -0.70 -9.84 7.87
N ALA A 53 -1.21 -9.77 6.64
CA ALA A 53 -0.54 -10.32 5.47
C ALA A 53 0.80 -9.60 5.19
N ALA A 54 0.88 -8.28 5.41
CA ALA A 54 2.13 -7.52 5.28
C ALA A 54 3.21 -8.02 6.24
N ARG A 55 2.82 -8.47 7.43
CA ARG A 55 3.69 -9.03 8.47
C ARG A 55 3.92 -10.54 8.36
N SER A 56 3.42 -11.16 7.29
CA SER A 56 3.46 -12.62 7.09
C SER A 56 2.73 -13.40 8.19
N ASN A 57 1.70 -12.81 8.78
CA ASN A 57 0.81 -13.51 9.69
C ASN A 57 -0.08 -14.47 8.88
N PRO A 58 -0.19 -15.76 9.25
CA PRO A 58 -1.06 -16.72 8.58
C PRO A 58 -2.57 -16.36 8.67
N LYS A 59 -2.96 -15.60 9.68
CA LYS A 59 -4.29 -14.99 9.77
C LYS A 59 -4.29 -13.71 8.95
N ASN A 60 -4.67 -13.80 7.67
CA ASN A 60 -4.88 -12.65 6.80
C ASN A 60 -6.36 -12.21 6.81
N ASN A 61 -6.60 -11.04 6.26
CA ASN A 61 -7.95 -10.47 6.17
C ASN A 61 -8.54 -10.57 4.76
N GLU A 62 -8.03 -11.45 3.92
CA GLU A 62 -8.37 -11.54 2.50
C GLU A 62 -9.88 -11.65 2.27
N THR A 63 -10.56 -12.59 2.95
CA THR A 63 -12.02 -12.78 2.79
C THR A 63 -12.80 -11.51 3.15
N LEU A 64 -12.39 -10.82 4.22
CA LEU A 64 -13.01 -9.56 4.63
C LEU A 64 -12.79 -8.48 3.56
N ILE A 65 -11.56 -8.33 3.06
CA ILE A 65 -11.23 -7.29 2.07
C ILE A 65 -11.98 -7.54 0.76
N ARG A 66 -12.12 -8.80 0.32
CA ARG A 66 -12.95 -9.17 -0.83
C ARG A 66 -14.40 -8.71 -0.65
N ALA A 67 -14.99 -8.95 0.51
CA ALA A 67 -16.35 -8.48 0.82
C ALA A 67 -16.46 -6.94 0.85
N LEU A 68 -15.42 -6.24 1.31
CA LEU A 68 -15.41 -4.77 1.29
C LEU A 68 -15.33 -4.21 -0.14
N ILE A 69 -14.56 -4.85 -1.04
CA ILE A 69 -14.52 -4.47 -2.45
C ILE A 69 -15.91 -4.64 -3.08
N ASP A 70 -16.57 -5.77 -2.84
CA ASP A 70 -17.91 -6.03 -3.38
C ASP A 70 -18.98 -5.07 -2.82
N SER A 71 -18.76 -4.45 -1.67
CA SER A 71 -19.73 -3.60 -0.99
C SER A 71 -19.72 -2.14 -1.44
N THR A 72 -18.83 -1.73 -2.33
CA THR A 72 -18.69 -0.34 -2.74
C THR A 72 -18.46 -0.19 -4.25
N ASP A 73 -19.05 0.86 -4.83
CA ASP A 73 -18.78 1.27 -6.22
C ASP A 73 -17.53 2.15 -6.34
N VAL A 74 -16.96 2.61 -5.22
CA VAL A 74 -15.74 3.41 -5.21
C VAL A 74 -14.54 2.50 -5.48
N PRO A 75 -13.66 2.83 -6.45
CA PRO A 75 -12.49 2.03 -6.76
C PRO A 75 -11.61 1.79 -5.54
N VAL A 76 -11.21 0.53 -5.31
CA VAL A 76 -10.36 0.12 -4.19
C VAL A 76 -8.99 -0.29 -4.69
N GLN A 77 -7.93 0.25 -4.08
CA GLN A 77 -6.58 -0.29 -4.21
C GLN A 77 -6.22 -1.12 -2.98
N VAL A 78 -5.64 -2.30 -3.19
CA VAL A 78 -5.33 -3.26 -2.14
C VAL A 78 -3.83 -3.32 -1.90
N ALA A 79 -3.43 -3.31 -0.63
CA ALA A 79 -2.05 -3.44 -0.19
C ALA A 79 -1.90 -4.47 0.93
N GLY A 80 -0.69 -4.97 1.14
CA GLY A 80 -0.35 -5.85 2.24
C GLY A 80 -0.13 -7.31 1.83
N GLY A 81 1.09 -7.78 1.98
CA GLY A 81 1.45 -9.20 1.83
C GLY A 81 1.42 -9.79 0.43
N ILE A 82 1.21 -9.01 -0.60
CA ILE A 82 1.13 -9.45 -2.00
C ILE A 82 2.56 -9.68 -2.53
N ARG A 83 2.89 -10.93 -2.88
CA ARG A 83 4.26 -11.34 -3.22
C ARG A 83 4.37 -12.18 -4.49
N THR A 84 3.26 -12.63 -5.07
CA THR A 84 3.25 -13.49 -6.25
C THR A 84 2.32 -12.95 -7.32
N LEU A 85 2.61 -13.30 -8.58
CA LEU A 85 1.74 -12.92 -9.70
C LEU A 85 0.34 -13.52 -9.59
N ALA A 86 0.22 -14.73 -9.01
CA ALA A 86 -1.08 -15.34 -8.75
C ALA A 86 -1.92 -14.49 -7.80
N GLN A 87 -1.36 -14.06 -6.66
CA GLN A 87 -2.05 -13.16 -5.73
C GLN A 87 -2.44 -11.82 -6.37
N ILE A 88 -1.59 -11.27 -7.25
CA ILE A 88 -1.91 -10.05 -7.99
C ILE A 88 -3.13 -10.29 -8.89
N ASN A 89 -3.14 -11.37 -9.68
CA ASN A 89 -4.26 -11.70 -10.54
C ASN A 89 -5.55 -11.93 -9.72
N ASP A 90 -5.47 -12.67 -8.62
CA ASP A 90 -6.62 -12.95 -7.72
C ASP A 90 -7.26 -11.66 -7.20
N TRP A 91 -6.48 -10.63 -6.89
CA TRP A 91 -7.03 -9.33 -6.47
C TRP A 91 -7.74 -8.60 -7.62
N PHE A 92 -7.22 -8.64 -8.84
CA PHE A 92 -7.90 -8.05 -9.99
C PHE A 92 -9.18 -8.82 -10.36
N GLU A 93 -9.19 -10.14 -10.24
CA GLU A 93 -10.37 -10.98 -10.47
C GLU A 93 -11.53 -10.64 -9.52
N VAL A 94 -11.23 -10.23 -8.30
CA VAL A 94 -12.26 -9.78 -7.34
C VAL A 94 -12.60 -8.29 -7.43
N GLY A 95 -12.10 -7.59 -8.44
CA GLY A 95 -12.49 -6.21 -8.72
C GLY A 95 -11.63 -5.13 -8.07
N ALA A 96 -10.45 -5.46 -7.52
CA ALA A 96 -9.52 -4.43 -7.09
C ALA A 96 -9.12 -3.54 -8.28
N ALA A 97 -9.24 -2.22 -8.12
CA ALA A 97 -8.87 -1.27 -9.17
C ALA A 97 -7.34 -1.16 -9.33
N ARG A 98 -6.60 -1.35 -8.25
CA ARG A 98 -5.13 -1.35 -8.22
C ARG A 98 -4.60 -2.29 -7.15
N VAL A 99 -3.39 -2.79 -7.39
CA VAL A 99 -2.61 -3.58 -6.42
C VAL A 99 -1.35 -2.81 -6.05
N VAL A 100 -1.11 -2.68 -4.74
CA VAL A 100 0.04 -1.95 -4.19
C VAL A 100 1.09 -2.96 -3.72
N LEU A 101 2.25 -2.95 -4.38
CA LEU A 101 3.36 -3.84 -4.11
C LEU A 101 4.40 -3.14 -3.21
N GLY A 102 4.78 -3.77 -2.11
CA GLY A 102 5.83 -3.31 -1.21
C GLY A 102 7.15 -4.04 -1.45
N THR A 103 7.58 -4.85 -0.49
CA THR A 103 8.86 -5.58 -0.48
C THR A 103 9.18 -6.28 -1.80
N VAL A 104 8.20 -6.95 -2.42
CA VAL A 104 8.41 -7.68 -3.67
C VAL A 104 8.83 -6.77 -4.83
N ALA A 105 8.38 -5.51 -4.85
CA ALA A 105 8.78 -4.56 -5.88
C ALA A 105 10.29 -4.22 -5.83
N ILE A 106 10.93 -4.45 -4.70
CA ILE A 106 12.35 -4.19 -4.47
C ILE A 106 13.18 -5.44 -4.72
N THR A 107 12.60 -6.62 -4.44
CA THR A 107 13.31 -7.90 -4.50
C THR A 107 13.13 -8.66 -5.82
N ASP A 108 12.07 -8.34 -6.59
CA ASP A 108 11.73 -9.01 -7.85
C ASP A 108 11.14 -8.03 -8.87
N SER A 109 12.01 -7.30 -9.57
CA SER A 109 11.61 -6.36 -10.62
C SER A 109 10.98 -7.04 -11.84
N ALA A 110 11.31 -8.31 -12.10
CA ALA A 110 10.73 -9.06 -13.21
C ALA A 110 9.24 -9.33 -12.95
N LEU A 111 8.86 -9.70 -11.72
CA LEU A 111 7.48 -9.84 -11.32
C LEU A 111 6.71 -8.51 -11.48
N VAL A 112 7.32 -7.39 -11.08
CA VAL A 112 6.68 -6.06 -11.23
C VAL A 112 6.40 -5.75 -12.70
N THR A 113 7.39 -5.97 -13.58
CA THR A 113 7.26 -5.75 -15.02
C THR A 113 6.16 -6.64 -15.62
N GLU A 114 6.15 -7.93 -15.26
CA GLU A 114 5.12 -8.85 -15.73
C GLU A 114 3.73 -8.46 -15.25
N ALA A 115 3.59 -8.09 -13.98
CA ALA A 115 2.33 -7.63 -13.41
C ALA A 115 1.81 -6.35 -14.09
N ALA A 116 2.69 -5.36 -14.31
CA ALA A 116 2.34 -4.11 -14.99
C ALA A 116 1.92 -4.32 -16.45
N ASN A 117 2.56 -5.26 -17.15
CA ASN A 117 2.16 -5.64 -18.52
C ASN A 117 0.80 -6.34 -18.57
N ARG A 118 0.48 -7.18 -17.58
CA ARG A 118 -0.82 -7.87 -17.50
C ARG A 118 -1.96 -6.96 -17.06
N HIS A 119 -1.67 -6.00 -16.19
CA HIS A 119 -2.63 -5.08 -15.60
C HIS A 119 -2.19 -3.62 -15.80
N PRO A 120 -2.26 -3.09 -17.05
CA PRO A 120 -1.84 -1.73 -17.36
C PRO A 120 -2.60 -0.69 -16.50
N GLY A 121 -1.87 0.19 -15.83
CA GLY A 121 -2.45 1.18 -14.91
C GLY A 121 -2.88 0.64 -13.55
N GLY A 122 -2.72 -0.67 -13.30
CA GLY A 122 -3.18 -1.33 -12.08
C GLY A 122 -2.10 -1.51 -11.00
N ILE A 123 -0.83 -1.38 -11.31
CA ILE A 123 0.25 -1.66 -10.35
C ILE A 123 0.80 -0.37 -9.76
N ILE A 124 0.77 -0.27 -8.44
CA ILE A 124 1.39 0.79 -7.64
C ILE A 124 2.54 0.18 -6.84
N VAL A 125 3.64 0.89 -6.69
CA VAL A 125 4.73 0.49 -5.80
C VAL A 125 4.72 1.37 -4.55
N HIS A 126 4.75 0.74 -3.37
CA HIS A 126 4.87 1.42 -2.09
C HIS A 126 6.32 1.35 -1.58
N LEU A 127 6.93 2.51 -1.42
CA LEU A 127 8.26 2.68 -0.85
C LEU A 127 8.15 3.30 0.53
N SER A 128 8.57 2.55 1.55
CA SER A 128 8.77 3.08 2.90
C SER A 128 10.23 3.44 3.08
N THR A 129 10.52 4.57 3.72
CA THR A 129 11.90 5.02 3.97
C THR A 129 12.16 5.32 5.44
N ARG A 130 13.41 5.13 5.84
CA ARG A 130 13.93 5.54 7.15
C ARG A 130 15.40 5.95 6.97
N GLY A 131 15.78 7.15 7.45
CA GLY A 131 17.13 7.67 7.31
C GLY A 131 17.62 7.78 5.86
N GLY A 132 16.71 8.08 4.93
CA GLY A 132 17.03 8.21 3.50
C GLY A 132 17.20 6.88 2.75
N TYR A 133 16.89 5.72 3.37
CA TYR A 133 17.00 4.40 2.75
C TYR A 133 15.66 3.67 2.75
N VAL A 134 15.46 2.82 1.75
CA VAL A 134 14.23 2.04 1.60
C VAL A 134 14.17 0.90 2.61
N MET A 135 12.99 0.75 3.22
CA MET A 135 12.67 -0.30 4.19
C MET A 135 11.84 -1.41 3.53
N ILE A 136 12.10 -2.65 3.91
CA ILE A 136 11.37 -3.85 3.48
C ILE A 136 10.89 -4.69 4.68
N ASP A 137 10.20 -5.79 4.41
CA ASP A 137 9.75 -6.78 5.40
C ASP A 137 8.91 -6.18 6.54
N GLY A 138 7.93 -5.33 6.20
CA GLY A 138 7.10 -4.66 7.19
C GLY A 138 7.91 -3.70 8.07
N TRP A 139 8.80 -2.94 7.45
CA TRP A 139 9.67 -1.91 8.06
C TRP A 139 10.77 -2.45 8.99
N LYS A 140 11.04 -3.75 8.96
CA LYS A 140 12.03 -4.41 9.83
C LYS A 140 13.45 -4.35 9.28
N THR A 141 13.60 -4.38 7.96
CA THR A 141 14.90 -4.47 7.29
C THR A 141 15.17 -3.20 6.50
N GLN A 142 16.28 -2.52 6.80
CA GLN A 142 16.77 -1.39 6.00
C GLN A 142 17.64 -1.92 4.85
N THR A 143 17.37 -1.43 3.64
CA THR A 143 18.18 -1.75 2.46
C THR A 143 19.31 -0.74 2.26
N ALA A 144 20.18 -0.99 1.29
CA ALA A 144 21.17 -0.02 0.83
C ALA A 144 20.64 0.90 -0.29
N PHE A 145 19.39 0.71 -0.72
CA PHE A 145 18.79 1.45 -1.83
C PHE A 145 18.27 2.81 -1.38
N LYS A 146 18.60 3.83 -2.17
CA LYS A 146 17.93 5.14 -2.05
C LYS A 146 16.64 5.13 -2.85
N PRO A 147 15.58 5.80 -2.38
CA PRO A 147 14.28 5.80 -3.07
C PRO A 147 14.38 6.37 -4.50
N GLN A 148 15.21 7.38 -4.74
CA GLN A 148 15.39 8.00 -6.05
C GLN A 148 15.94 7.01 -7.10
N ASP A 149 16.91 6.18 -6.72
CA ASP A 149 17.50 5.20 -7.62
C ASP A 149 16.49 4.12 -7.99
N LEU A 150 15.75 3.62 -6.98
CA LEU A 150 14.70 2.63 -7.17
C LEU A 150 13.56 3.15 -8.04
N ILE A 151 13.12 4.39 -7.86
CA ILE A 151 12.06 4.99 -8.66
C ILE A 151 12.47 5.10 -10.12
N ARG A 152 13.74 5.48 -10.40
CA ARG A 152 14.25 5.52 -11.77
C ARG A 152 14.17 4.15 -12.46
N ASP A 153 14.54 3.08 -11.75
CA ASP A 153 14.46 1.72 -12.28
C ASP A 153 13.01 1.29 -12.48
N LEU A 154 12.12 1.64 -11.54
CA LEU A 154 10.70 1.31 -11.60
C LEU A 154 9.94 2.04 -12.73
N GLN A 155 10.35 3.24 -13.13
CA GLN A 155 9.74 3.96 -14.27
C GLN A 155 9.76 3.16 -15.57
N MET A 156 10.74 2.26 -15.75
CA MET A 156 10.85 1.41 -16.92
C MET A 156 9.98 0.15 -16.88
N THR A 157 9.33 -0.13 -15.74
CA THR A 157 8.55 -1.36 -15.57
C THR A 157 7.09 -1.24 -15.97
N GLY A 158 6.59 -0.02 -16.28
CA GLY A 158 5.20 0.21 -16.66
C GLY A 158 4.22 0.32 -15.48
N ILE A 159 4.70 0.52 -14.26
CA ILE A 159 3.84 0.78 -13.09
C ILE A 159 3.03 2.07 -13.25
N ALA A 160 1.86 2.13 -12.61
CA ALA A 160 0.98 3.30 -12.65
C ALA A 160 1.44 4.45 -11.74
N GLY A 161 2.25 4.15 -10.73
CA GLY A 161 2.74 5.15 -9.80
C GLY A 161 3.48 4.58 -8.58
N VAL A 162 3.98 5.49 -7.77
CA VAL A 162 4.68 5.19 -6.53
C VAL A 162 4.01 5.91 -5.38
N VAL A 163 3.80 5.21 -4.27
CA VAL A 163 3.42 5.78 -2.98
C VAL A 163 4.66 5.80 -2.10
N HIS A 164 5.04 6.97 -1.61
CA HIS A 164 6.15 7.14 -0.68
C HIS A 164 5.63 7.39 0.74
N LYS A 165 6.23 6.72 1.72
CA LYS A 165 5.90 6.89 3.15
C LYS A 165 7.18 6.92 3.98
N GLY A 166 7.49 8.07 4.58
CA GLY A 166 8.51 8.19 5.62
C GLY A 166 8.06 7.48 6.89
N THR A 167 8.94 6.72 7.53
CA THR A 167 8.65 6.01 8.79
C THR A 167 9.23 6.71 10.01
N GLU A 168 9.82 7.89 9.85
CA GLU A 168 10.35 8.70 10.94
C GLU A 168 9.25 9.53 11.62
N ARG A 169 9.56 10.13 12.78
CA ARG A 169 8.63 11.02 13.50
C ARG A 169 8.21 12.18 12.60
N LEU A 170 6.97 12.62 12.76
CA LEU A 170 6.25 13.55 11.87
C LEU A 170 7.05 14.76 11.38
N ASP A 171 7.98 15.28 12.16
CA ASP A 171 8.71 16.51 11.83
C ASP A 171 9.81 16.29 10.78
N SER A 172 10.54 15.15 10.84
CA SER A 172 11.60 14.83 9.85
C SER A 172 11.06 14.09 8.62
N ALA A 173 10.00 13.28 8.77
CA ALA A 173 9.39 12.55 7.66
C ALA A 173 8.67 13.47 6.67
N TYR A 174 8.14 14.61 7.13
CA TYR A 174 7.50 15.59 6.25
C TYR A 174 8.51 16.25 5.31
N ASP A 175 9.66 16.69 5.84
CA ASP A 175 10.70 17.35 5.07
C ASP A 175 11.34 16.41 4.04
N GLU A 176 11.59 15.15 4.41
CA GLU A 176 12.12 14.13 3.47
C GLU A 176 11.11 13.79 2.37
N SER A 177 9.83 13.64 2.72
CA SER A 177 8.77 13.34 1.74
C SER A 177 8.54 14.50 0.79
N LEU A 178 8.61 15.75 1.26
CA LEU A 178 8.48 16.93 0.44
C LEU A 178 9.66 17.05 -0.53
N ALA A 179 10.89 16.93 -0.04
CA ALA A 179 12.10 16.98 -0.85
C ALA A 179 12.12 15.87 -1.93
N LEU A 180 11.67 14.66 -1.59
CA LEU A 180 11.56 13.58 -2.56
C LEU A 180 10.48 13.86 -3.62
N THR A 181 9.33 14.39 -3.21
CA THR A 181 8.24 14.76 -4.13
C THR A 181 8.69 15.84 -5.11
N GLU A 182 9.43 16.84 -4.64
CA GLU A 182 10.00 17.89 -5.49
C GLU A 182 11.00 17.32 -6.50
N GLN A 183 11.85 16.37 -6.11
CA GLN A 183 12.82 15.70 -7.01
C GLN A 183 12.14 14.80 -8.06
N LEU A 184 10.95 14.28 -7.78
CA LEU A 184 10.21 13.39 -8.68
C LEU A 184 9.27 14.13 -9.64
N SER A 185 9.02 15.42 -9.43
CA SER A 185 8.16 16.25 -10.29
C SER A 185 8.88 16.88 -11.48
N HIS A 186 10.15 16.56 -11.67
CA HIS A 186 11.02 16.98 -12.78
C HIS A 186 11.55 15.78 -13.55
#